data_ab50317efcecae356ce43a89e87d598a
#
_entry.id   ab50317efcecae356ce43a89e87d598a
#
_cell.length_a   1.000
_cell.length_b   1.000
_cell.length_c   1.000
_cell.angle_alpha   90.00
_cell.angle_beta   90.00
_cell.angle_gamma   90.00
#
_symmetry.space_group_name_H-M   'P 1'
#
loop_
_entity.id
_entity.type
_entity.pdbx_description
1 polymer ?
#
loop_
_entity_poly.entity_id
_entity_poly.type
_entity_poly.pdbx_seq_one_letter_code
_entity_poly.pdbx_strand_id
1 'polypeptide(L)'
;MSKKNFFKTETITFLQLRSRDVICFFTIGVLINFATLFMLNFGDRTQFLLPILFINTAISFFVAFSFVDAADDFKAAMDDLDDEEKNSTSGKRFIATPWVVFKVLLGGIFVISPILIIYSVFTI
;
A
#
# COMPACT_ATOMS: atom_id res chain seq x y z
N MET A 1 -0.78 12.46 38.06
CA MET A 1 -0.41 11.35 37.14
C MET A 1 -0.50 11.85 35.70
N SER A 2 0.60 11.87 35.00
CA SER A 2 0.54 12.17 33.58
C SER A 2 -0.21 11.02 32.89
N LYS A 3 -1.35 11.32 32.28
CA LYS A 3 -2.05 10.35 31.43
C LYS A 3 -1.08 9.94 30.33
N LYS A 4 -0.71 8.69 30.27
CA LYS A 4 0.06 8.16 29.15
C LYS A 4 -0.81 8.29 27.90
N ASN A 5 -0.50 9.24 27.05
CA ASN A 5 -1.24 9.52 25.82
C ASN A 5 -0.73 8.69 24.64
N PHE A 6 -0.19 7.49 24.88
CA PHE A 6 0.33 6.61 23.82
C PHE A 6 -0.20 5.19 23.99
N PHE A 7 -0.14 4.50 22.87
CA PHE A 7 -0.42 3.07 22.79
C PHE A 7 0.58 2.26 23.63
N LYS A 8 0.17 1.06 24.01
CA LYS A 8 1.07 0.06 24.61
C LYS A 8 2.22 -0.25 23.67
N THR A 9 3.37 -0.68 24.23
CA THR A 9 4.58 -1.01 23.46
C THR A 9 4.31 -2.03 22.35
N GLU A 10 3.51 -3.04 22.63
CA GLU A 10 3.12 -4.07 21.66
C GLU A 10 2.36 -3.48 20.46
N THR A 11 1.39 -2.61 20.73
CA THR A 11 0.62 -1.89 19.70
C THR A 11 1.55 -1.01 18.86
N ILE A 12 2.44 -0.26 19.50
CA ILE A 12 3.41 0.59 18.79
C ILE A 12 4.32 -0.24 17.90
N THR A 13 4.86 -1.34 18.40
CA THR A 13 5.74 -2.23 17.62
C THR A 13 5.03 -2.79 16.41
N PHE A 14 3.80 -3.27 16.57
CA PHE A 14 2.98 -3.77 15.47
C PHE A 14 2.73 -2.70 14.41
N LEU A 15 2.30 -1.50 14.81
CA LEU A 15 2.04 -0.39 13.91
C LEU A 15 3.30 0.06 13.16
N GLN A 16 4.45 0.10 13.83
CA GLN A 16 5.73 0.43 13.19
C GLN A 16 6.13 -0.59 12.12
N LEU A 17 5.99 -1.89 12.41
CA LEU A 17 6.29 -2.95 11.46
C LEU A 17 5.38 -2.87 10.22
N ARG A 18 4.08 -2.72 10.42
CA ARG A 18 3.14 -2.62 9.30
C ARG A 18 3.30 -1.33 8.50
N SER A 19 3.62 -0.20 9.15
CA SER A 19 3.93 1.05 8.45
C SER A 19 5.17 0.93 7.57
N ARG A 20 6.21 0.25 8.05
CA ARG A 20 7.41 -0.05 7.27
C ARG A 20 7.09 -0.92 6.06
N ASP A 21 6.26 -1.94 6.24
CA ASP A 21 5.82 -2.82 5.15
C ASP A 21 5.06 -2.02 4.07
N VAL A 22 4.14 -1.16 4.46
CA VAL A 22 3.39 -0.29 3.54
C VAL A 22 4.33 0.61 2.72
N ILE A 23 5.31 1.24 3.35
CA ILE A 23 6.30 2.08 2.67
C ILE A 23 7.13 1.24 1.69
N CYS A 24 7.55 0.05 2.10
CA CYS A 24 8.32 -0.86 1.27
C CYS A 24 7.52 -1.29 0.02
N PHE A 25 6.29 -1.74 0.18
CA PHE A 25 5.42 -2.13 -0.92
C PHE A 25 5.08 -0.96 -1.84
N PHE A 26 4.82 0.21 -1.29
CA PHE A 26 4.62 1.42 -2.09
C PHE A 26 5.84 1.73 -2.97
N THR A 27 7.03 1.69 -2.39
CA THR A 27 8.29 1.92 -3.10
C THR A 27 8.48 0.90 -4.22
N ILE A 28 8.27 -0.39 -3.95
CA ILE A 28 8.37 -1.45 -4.97
C ILE A 28 7.36 -1.19 -6.11
N GLY A 29 6.13 -0.88 -5.77
CA GLY A 29 5.08 -0.61 -6.76
C GLY A 29 5.38 0.58 -7.65
N VAL A 30 5.89 1.67 -7.08
CA VAL A 30 6.31 2.86 -7.84
C VAL A 30 7.49 2.54 -8.74
N LEU A 31 8.51 1.88 -8.21
CA LEU A 31 9.71 1.54 -8.98
C LEU A 31 9.41 0.61 -10.15
N ILE A 32 8.57 -0.41 -9.98
CA ILE A 32 8.25 -1.32 -11.07
C ILE A 32 7.45 -0.62 -12.18
N ASN A 33 6.55 0.29 -11.83
CA ASN A 33 5.82 1.07 -12.82
C ASN A 33 6.74 2.02 -13.59
N PHE A 34 7.63 2.73 -12.92
CA PHE A 34 8.62 3.58 -13.58
C PHE A 34 9.59 2.80 -14.46
N ALA A 35 10.11 1.67 -13.98
CA ALA A 35 10.98 0.80 -14.76
C ALA A 35 10.28 0.28 -16.01
N THR A 36 9.02 -0.11 -15.90
CA THR A 36 8.20 -0.55 -17.03
C THR A 36 8.03 0.57 -18.05
N LEU A 37 7.63 1.75 -17.62
CA LEU A 37 7.47 2.91 -18.51
C LEU A 37 8.80 3.28 -19.19
N PHE A 38 9.91 3.23 -18.46
CA PHE A 38 11.24 3.47 -19.04
C PHE A 38 11.57 2.44 -20.11
N MET A 39 11.39 1.16 -19.82
CA MET A 39 11.65 0.08 -20.80
C MET A 39 10.75 0.18 -22.04
N LEU A 40 9.50 0.57 -21.87
CA LEU A 40 8.56 0.73 -22.99
C LEU A 40 8.92 1.94 -23.88
N ASN A 41 9.54 2.98 -23.31
CA ASN A 41 9.93 4.16 -24.08
C ASN A 41 11.32 4.07 -24.71
N PHE A 42 12.25 3.40 -24.06
CA PHE A 42 13.68 3.40 -24.46
C PHE A 42 14.23 2.01 -24.78
N GLY A 43 13.52 0.95 -24.43
CA GLY A 43 13.95 -0.44 -24.67
C GLY A 43 13.46 -1.01 -26.00
N ASP A 44 13.97 -2.21 -26.31
CA ASP A 44 13.48 -3.00 -27.43
C ASP A 44 12.12 -3.63 -27.07
N ARG A 45 11.06 -3.14 -27.71
CA ARG A 45 9.70 -3.60 -27.46
C ARG A 45 9.41 -4.99 -28.04
N THR A 46 10.16 -5.43 -29.05
CA THR A 46 9.80 -6.63 -29.80
C THR A 46 9.99 -7.93 -29.02
N GLN A 47 11.05 -8.00 -28.22
CA GLN A 47 11.39 -9.25 -27.50
C GLN A 47 10.87 -9.29 -26.07
N PHE A 48 10.79 -8.14 -25.40
CA PHE A 48 10.57 -8.07 -23.96
C PHE A 48 9.20 -7.51 -23.57
N LEU A 49 8.36 -7.12 -24.54
CA LEU A 49 7.08 -6.47 -24.25
C LEU A 49 6.18 -7.32 -23.35
N LEU A 50 5.89 -8.54 -23.73
CA LEU A 50 4.98 -9.39 -22.97
C LEU A 50 5.53 -9.76 -21.59
N PRO A 51 6.80 -10.20 -21.44
CA PRO A 51 7.38 -10.45 -20.13
C PRO A 51 7.36 -9.23 -19.22
N ILE A 52 7.66 -8.04 -19.73
CA ILE A 52 7.66 -6.80 -18.94
C ILE A 52 6.25 -6.47 -18.45
N LEU A 53 5.26 -6.53 -19.33
CA LEU A 53 3.86 -6.27 -18.96
C LEU A 53 3.35 -7.30 -17.95
N PHE A 54 3.72 -8.56 -18.10
CA PHE A 54 3.35 -9.60 -17.16
C PHE A 54 3.95 -9.37 -15.77
N ILE A 55 5.25 -9.12 -15.70
CA ILE A 55 5.94 -8.85 -14.43
C ILE A 55 5.38 -7.60 -13.75
N ASN A 56 5.19 -6.51 -14.52
CA ASN A 56 4.59 -5.29 -13.99
C ASN A 56 3.21 -5.55 -13.40
N THR A 57 2.36 -6.25 -14.13
CA THR A 57 1.00 -6.57 -13.68
C THR A 57 1.02 -7.42 -12.42
N ALA A 58 1.80 -8.50 -12.40
CA ALA A 58 1.91 -9.41 -11.26
C ALA A 58 2.39 -8.69 -9.99
N ILE A 59 3.44 -7.88 -10.10
CA ILE A 59 3.98 -7.14 -8.94
C ILE A 59 3.00 -6.04 -8.50
N SER A 60 2.37 -5.33 -9.43
CA SER A 60 1.40 -4.28 -9.10
C SER A 60 0.18 -4.84 -8.37
N PHE A 61 -0.35 -5.97 -8.79
CA PHE A 61 -1.43 -6.65 -8.07
C PHE A 61 -0.98 -7.16 -6.71
N PHE A 62 0.20 -7.71 -6.60
CA PHE A 62 0.76 -8.12 -5.32
C PHE A 62 0.87 -6.95 -4.35
N VAL A 63 1.35 -5.80 -4.81
CA VAL A 63 1.41 -4.56 -4.02
C VAL A 63 0.01 -4.09 -3.62
N ALA A 64 -0.95 -4.11 -4.53
CA ALA A 64 -2.34 -3.74 -4.24
C ALA A 64 -2.94 -4.62 -3.13
N PHE A 65 -2.79 -5.94 -3.22
CA PHE A 65 -3.26 -6.87 -2.20
C PHE A 65 -2.55 -6.65 -0.86
N SER A 66 -1.26 -6.33 -0.87
CA SER A 66 -0.50 -6.03 0.34
C SER A 66 -1.00 -4.77 1.05
N PHE A 67 -1.44 -3.75 0.31
CA PHE A 67 -2.08 -2.57 0.90
C PHE A 67 -3.44 -2.88 1.51
N VAL A 68 -4.23 -3.69 0.84
CA VAL A 68 -5.53 -4.14 1.37
C VAL A 68 -5.33 -4.88 2.68
N ASP A 69 -4.40 -5.81 2.71
CA ASP A 69 -4.07 -6.60 3.90
C ASP A 69 -3.54 -5.71 5.04
N ALA A 70 -2.63 -4.79 4.75
CA ALA A 70 -2.12 -3.84 5.73
C ALA A 70 -3.23 -2.94 6.30
N ALA A 71 -4.14 -2.45 5.47
CA ALA A 71 -5.26 -1.64 5.94
C ALA A 71 -6.21 -2.43 6.85
N ASP A 72 -6.44 -3.70 6.54
CA ASP A 72 -7.24 -4.60 7.38
C ASP A 72 -6.54 -4.87 8.72
N ASP A 73 -5.22 -5.01 8.73
CA ASP A 73 -4.43 -5.15 9.97
C ASP A 73 -4.48 -3.88 10.83
N PHE A 74 -4.40 -2.71 10.24
CA PHE A 74 -4.56 -1.46 10.99
C PHE A 74 -5.95 -1.32 11.59
N LYS A 75 -6.98 -1.72 10.86
CA LYS A 75 -8.35 -1.74 11.38
C LYS A 75 -8.50 -2.74 12.52
N ALA A 76 -7.94 -3.94 12.41
CA ALA A 76 -7.95 -4.94 13.47
C ALA A 76 -7.21 -4.42 14.71
N ALA A 77 -6.05 -3.78 14.55
CA ALA A 77 -5.34 -3.16 15.66
C ALA A 77 -6.16 -2.06 16.35
N MET A 78 -6.95 -1.32 15.60
CA MET A 78 -7.89 -0.32 16.14
C MET A 78 -8.96 -0.97 17.02
N ASP A 79 -9.50 -2.11 16.57
CA ASP A 79 -10.53 -2.83 17.31
C ASP A 79 -9.98 -3.45 18.61
N ASP A 80 -8.69 -3.79 18.64
CA ASP A 80 -8.00 -4.37 19.79
C ASP A 80 -7.53 -3.34 20.85
N LEU A 81 -7.68 -2.05 20.59
CA LEU A 81 -7.33 -1.01 21.56
C LEU A 81 -8.20 -1.12 22.81
N ASP A 82 -7.59 -0.99 23.99
CA ASP A 82 -8.35 -0.88 25.23
C ASP A 82 -8.98 0.53 25.40
N ASP A 83 -9.82 0.70 26.42
CA ASP A 83 -10.54 1.96 26.62
C ASP A 83 -9.60 3.13 26.92
N GLU A 84 -8.49 2.90 27.62
CA GLU A 84 -7.49 3.93 27.87
C GLU A 84 -6.79 4.36 26.58
N GLU A 85 -6.40 3.41 25.75
CA GLU A 85 -5.79 3.67 24.44
C GLU A 85 -6.74 4.39 23.49
N LYS A 86 -8.01 3.97 23.43
CA LYS A 86 -9.05 4.62 22.62
C LYS A 86 -9.29 6.07 23.00
N ASN A 87 -9.22 6.39 24.29
CA ASN A 87 -9.41 7.73 24.82
C ASN A 87 -8.15 8.61 24.77
N SER A 88 -7.00 8.04 24.45
CA SER A 88 -5.77 8.81 24.23
C SER A 88 -5.85 9.69 22.97
N THR A 89 -5.01 10.70 22.88
CA THR A 89 -4.93 11.56 21.69
C THR A 89 -4.58 10.74 20.43
N SER A 90 -3.62 9.83 20.55
CA SER A 90 -3.22 8.94 19.46
C SER A 90 -4.33 7.98 19.07
N GLY A 91 -5.05 7.40 20.03
CA GLY A 91 -6.18 6.50 19.81
C GLY A 91 -7.31 7.16 19.07
N LYS A 92 -7.69 8.38 19.46
CA LYS A 92 -8.73 9.15 18.79
C LYS A 92 -8.37 9.46 17.33
N ARG A 93 -7.13 9.83 17.06
CA ARG A 93 -6.65 10.06 15.69
C ARG A 93 -6.64 8.78 14.87
N PHE A 94 -6.19 7.67 15.46
CA PHE A 94 -6.15 6.38 14.80
C PHE A 94 -7.55 5.87 14.43
N ILE A 95 -8.51 5.97 15.34
CA ILE A 95 -9.91 5.60 15.12
C ILE A 95 -10.56 6.51 14.07
N ALA A 96 -10.23 7.80 14.05
CA ALA A 96 -10.75 8.75 13.08
C ALA A 96 -10.17 8.60 11.68
N THR A 97 -9.09 7.82 11.51
CA THR A 97 -8.46 7.62 10.21
C THR A 97 -9.37 6.81 9.27
N PRO A 98 -9.63 7.29 8.04
CA PRO A 98 -10.51 6.61 7.10
C PRO A 98 -9.80 5.45 6.39
N TRP A 99 -9.58 4.34 7.06
CA TRP A 99 -8.83 3.18 6.55
C TRP A 99 -9.42 2.60 5.26
N VAL A 100 -10.75 2.62 5.12
CA VAL A 100 -11.42 2.15 3.89
C VAL A 100 -11.03 3.03 2.69
N VAL A 101 -10.94 4.34 2.88
CA VAL A 101 -10.52 5.26 1.82
C VAL A 101 -9.07 5.00 1.42
N PHE A 102 -8.17 4.82 2.38
CA PHE A 102 -6.77 4.46 2.08
C PHE A 102 -6.65 3.12 1.36
N LYS A 103 -7.40 2.12 1.79
CA LYS A 103 -7.47 0.80 1.15
C LYS A 103 -7.88 0.91 -0.32
N VAL A 104 -8.94 1.65 -0.61
CA VAL A 104 -9.47 1.84 -1.96
C VAL A 104 -8.50 2.67 -2.82
N LEU A 105 -7.96 3.77 -2.30
CA LEU A 105 -7.06 4.63 -3.06
C LEU A 105 -5.74 3.92 -3.37
N LEU A 106 -5.04 3.40 -2.37
CA LEU A 106 -3.73 2.79 -2.56
C LEU A 106 -3.83 1.47 -3.32
N GLY A 107 -4.79 0.63 -2.97
CA GLY A 107 -5.05 -0.61 -3.71
C GLY A 107 -5.47 -0.31 -5.14
N GLY A 108 -6.36 0.65 -5.35
CA GLY A 108 -6.88 1.04 -6.65
C GLY A 108 -5.81 1.58 -7.59
N ILE A 109 -4.88 2.41 -7.12
CA ILE A 109 -3.78 2.93 -7.92
C ILE A 109 -2.96 1.80 -8.54
N PHE A 110 -2.59 0.78 -7.77
CA PHE A 110 -1.77 -0.32 -8.24
C PHE A 110 -2.55 -1.40 -9.02
N VAL A 111 -3.87 -1.39 -8.98
CA VAL A 111 -4.71 -2.18 -9.90
C VAL A 111 -4.88 -1.45 -11.23
N ILE A 112 -5.12 -0.16 -11.20
CA ILE A 112 -5.40 0.64 -12.41
C ILE A 112 -4.14 0.89 -13.22
N SER A 113 -2.99 1.14 -12.59
CA SER A 113 -1.74 1.47 -13.27
C SER A 113 -1.33 0.44 -14.34
N PRO A 114 -1.25 -0.87 -14.07
CA PRO A 114 -0.89 -1.83 -15.09
C PRO A 114 -1.93 -1.94 -16.21
N ILE A 115 -3.21 -1.76 -15.88
CA ILE A 115 -4.29 -1.76 -16.89
C ILE A 115 -4.11 -0.59 -17.86
N LEU A 116 -3.81 0.61 -17.36
CA LEU A 116 -3.54 1.78 -18.19
C LEU A 116 -2.28 1.61 -19.04
N ILE A 117 -1.23 1.01 -18.50
CA ILE A 117 0.00 0.72 -19.24
C ILE A 117 -0.30 -0.25 -20.38
N ILE A 118 -0.99 -1.34 -20.13
CA ILE A 118 -1.39 -2.32 -21.14
C ILE A 118 -2.27 -1.65 -22.23
N TYR A 119 -3.27 -0.89 -21.80
CA TYR A 119 -4.14 -0.16 -22.71
C TYR A 119 -3.34 0.77 -23.62
N SER A 120 -2.43 1.58 -23.08
CA SER A 120 -1.62 2.51 -23.86
C SER A 120 -0.70 1.82 -24.86
N VAL A 121 -0.18 0.65 -24.53
CA VAL A 121 0.69 -0.13 -25.43
C VAL A 121 -0.07 -0.64 -26.65
N PHE A 122 -1.31 -1.08 -26.49
CA PHE A 122 -2.09 -1.70 -27.57
C PHE A 122 -3.01 -0.72 -28.32
N THR A 123 -3.17 0.51 -27.86
CA THR A 123 -4.03 1.51 -28.51
C THR A 123 -3.27 2.66 -29.17
N ILE A 124 -2.01 2.80 -28.90
CA ILE A 124 -1.09 3.75 -29.54
C ILE A 124 -0.15 2.95 -30.44
#